data_5e14bd10787c6bbd28b3f183df98f1c2
#
_entry.id   5e14bd10787c6bbd28b3f183df98f1c2
#
_cell.length_a   1.000
_cell.length_b   1.000
_cell.length_c   1.000
_cell.angle_alpha   90.00
_cell.angle_beta   90.00
_cell.angle_gamma   90.00
#
_symmetry.space_group_name_H-M   'P 1'
#
loop_
_entity.id
_entity.type
_entity.pdbx_description
1 polymer ?
#
loop_
_entity_poly.entity_id
_entity_poly.type
_entity_poly.pdbx_seq_one_letter_code
_entity_poly.pdbx_strand_id
1 'polypeptide(L)'
;EDTVDISGYVVRQEQVLTGDAGGLMRLRKNEGERIGTGGAVATVYADQASLDRQNEIETLNNRIEQLEYAQESMLGAEVTLKLDSQIARSLLDYRTVVAAGRLDAAESRGQELRSLVLKRDYTYSGTEDLSGQLQELKNQLKILRSQAANSVKTIRSPRSGLFSAVVDGYESVLTPDSLSALTPSALNKLSPAEIPANTGKLILGDNWYYVGVVSAQEAQTLQTRQNRLGTGESLSLRFTKNVDRDL
;
A
#
# COMPACT_ATOMS: atom_id res chain seq x y z
N GLU A 1 23.30 -27.69 18.46
CA GLU A 1 23.41 -26.28 18.03
C GLU A 1 23.13 -25.43 19.29
N ASP A 2 24.11 -24.64 19.72
CA ASP A 2 23.90 -23.69 20.77
C ASP A 2 23.05 -22.53 20.27
N THR A 3 21.81 -22.45 20.71
CA THR A 3 20.88 -21.33 20.38
C THR A 3 20.75 -20.45 21.61
N VAL A 4 20.69 -19.14 21.41
CA VAL A 4 20.41 -18.16 22.44
C VAL A 4 19.10 -17.46 22.07
N ASP A 5 18.12 -17.52 22.97
CA ASP A 5 16.84 -16.85 22.81
C ASP A 5 16.97 -15.39 23.26
N ILE A 6 16.66 -14.46 22.35
CA ILE A 6 16.81 -13.03 22.58
C ILE A 6 15.50 -12.34 22.27
N SER A 7 15.00 -11.57 23.24
CA SER A 7 13.91 -10.61 23.00
C SER A 7 14.48 -9.23 22.71
N GLY A 8 13.94 -8.55 21.72
CA GLY A 8 14.47 -7.26 21.33
C GLY A 8 13.64 -6.58 20.24
N TYR A 9 14.22 -5.57 19.62
CA TYR A 9 13.58 -4.71 18.65
C TYR A 9 14.26 -4.81 17.29
N VAL A 10 13.46 -4.75 16.23
CA VAL A 10 13.97 -4.52 14.86
C VAL A 10 14.09 -3.01 14.64
N VAL A 11 15.27 -2.57 14.25
CA VAL A 11 15.58 -1.15 14.05
C VAL A 11 15.87 -0.90 12.59
N ARG A 12 15.15 0.02 12.02
CA ARG A 12 15.28 0.46 10.63
C ARG A 12 15.31 1.98 10.58
N GLN A 13 15.75 2.53 9.48
CA GLN A 13 15.55 3.95 9.26
C GLN A 13 14.12 4.17 8.79
N GLU A 14 13.31 4.81 9.62
CA GLU A 14 11.90 5.02 9.39
C GLU A 14 11.54 6.50 9.46
N GLN A 15 10.53 6.89 8.70
CA GLN A 15 10.00 8.25 8.70
C GLN A 15 8.48 8.20 8.76
N VAL A 16 7.92 8.70 9.86
CA VAL A 16 6.46 8.85 10.00
C VAL A 16 5.96 9.88 8.98
N LEU A 17 4.91 9.53 8.28
CA LEU A 17 4.21 10.41 7.36
C LEU A 17 3.10 11.12 8.14
N THR A 18 3.32 12.39 8.46
CA THR A 18 2.32 13.19 9.14
C THR A 18 1.05 13.29 8.31
N GLY A 19 -0.07 12.93 8.91
CA GLY A 19 -1.40 13.00 8.32
C GLY A 19 -2.14 14.25 8.78
N ASP A 20 -3.09 14.67 7.95
CA ASP A 20 -4.06 15.68 8.38
C ASP A 20 -5.18 14.97 9.15
N ALA A 21 -5.39 15.33 10.41
CA ALA A 21 -6.35 14.67 11.29
C ALA A 21 -7.83 15.04 10.96
N GLY A 22 -8.07 15.89 9.96
CA GLY A 22 -9.39 16.43 9.65
C GLY A 22 -9.99 15.86 8.36
N GLY A 23 -10.51 14.64 8.38
CA GLY A 23 -11.21 14.12 7.20
C GLY A 23 -11.23 12.59 7.12
N LEU A 24 -11.86 12.07 6.08
CA LEU A 24 -11.90 10.64 5.78
C LEU A 24 -10.69 10.28 4.92
N MET A 25 -9.81 9.44 5.46
CA MET A 25 -8.57 9.05 4.79
C MET A 25 -8.73 7.69 4.09
N ARG A 26 -8.31 7.63 2.82
CA ARG A 26 -8.19 6.38 2.05
C ARG A 26 -6.74 6.18 1.67
N LEU A 27 -6.14 5.10 2.14
CA LEU A 27 -4.79 4.70 1.73
C LEU A 27 -4.78 4.33 0.25
N ARG A 28 -3.69 4.70 -0.44
CA ARG A 28 -3.44 4.40 -1.85
C ARG A 28 -2.35 3.35 -2.02
N LYS A 29 -1.75 2.93 -0.91
CA LYS A 29 -0.63 1.99 -0.88
C LYS A 29 -0.90 0.87 0.11
N ASN A 30 -0.46 -0.31 -0.28
CA ASN A 30 -0.52 -1.50 0.55
C ASN A 30 0.75 -1.63 1.41
N GLU A 31 0.65 -2.43 2.47
CA GLU A 31 1.78 -2.75 3.34
C GLU A 31 2.93 -3.35 2.52
N GLY A 32 4.16 -2.85 2.72
CA GLY A 32 5.35 -3.28 2.01
C GLY A 32 5.47 -2.78 0.56
N GLU A 33 4.53 -1.97 0.07
CA GLU A 33 4.58 -1.45 -1.30
C GLU A 33 5.64 -0.35 -1.43
N ARG A 34 6.46 -0.42 -2.49
CA ARG A 34 7.46 0.62 -2.77
C ARG A 34 6.82 1.88 -3.30
N ILE A 35 7.24 3.01 -2.74
CA ILE A 35 6.80 4.35 -3.16
C ILE A 35 8.02 5.16 -3.60
N GLY A 36 7.88 5.86 -4.72
CA GLY A 36 8.84 6.89 -5.14
C GLY A 36 8.55 8.24 -4.49
N THR A 37 9.53 9.11 -4.50
CA THR A 37 9.37 10.51 -4.07
C THR A 37 8.23 11.17 -4.86
N GLY A 38 7.34 11.88 -4.15
CA GLY A 38 6.14 12.51 -4.74
C GLY A 38 4.98 11.54 -5.02
N GLY A 39 5.17 10.23 -4.83
CA GLY A 39 4.11 9.22 -4.99
C GLY A 39 2.96 9.45 -4.01
N ALA A 40 1.72 9.17 -4.45
CA ALA A 40 0.54 9.30 -3.60
C ALA A 40 0.49 8.17 -2.57
N VAL A 41 0.43 8.53 -1.29
CA VAL A 41 0.31 7.62 -0.15
C VAL A 41 -1.15 7.44 0.25
N ALA A 42 -1.85 8.55 0.41
CA ALA A 42 -3.25 8.59 0.83
C ALA A 42 -3.99 9.74 0.17
N THR A 43 -5.31 9.59 0.13
CA THR A 43 -6.24 10.66 -0.22
C THR A 43 -7.08 10.97 1.00
N VAL A 44 -7.19 12.24 1.34
CA VAL A 44 -8.03 12.75 2.43
C VAL A 44 -9.21 13.50 1.84
N TYR A 45 -10.40 13.10 2.21
CA TYR A 45 -11.68 13.73 1.82
C TYR A 45 -12.17 14.58 2.98
N ALA A 46 -12.66 15.77 2.70
CA ALA A 46 -13.13 16.70 3.74
C ALA A 46 -14.29 16.11 4.58
N ASP A 47 -15.19 15.37 3.92
CA ASP A 47 -16.37 14.77 4.52
C ASP A 47 -16.86 13.56 3.68
N GLN A 48 -17.94 12.90 4.16
CA GLN A 48 -18.55 11.77 3.47
C GLN A 48 -19.08 12.17 2.07
N ALA A 49 -19.66 13.36 1.94
CA ALA A 49 -20.16 13.84 0.65
C ALA A 49 -19.04 14.00 -0.38
N SER A 50 -17.85 14.38 0.07
CA SER A 50 -16.66 14.47 -0.80
C SER A 50 -16.16 13.09 -1.26
N LEU A 51 -16.22 12.10 -0.38
CA LEU A 51 -15.92 10.70 -0.70
C LEU A 51 -16.93 10.14 -1.71
N ASP A 52 -18.24 10.34 -1.45
CA ASP A 52 -19.32 9.88 -2.33
C ASP A 52 -19.22 10.52 -3.72
N ARG A 53 -18.91 11.81 -3.79
CA ARG A 53 -18.66 12.53 -5.04
C ARG A 53 -17.45 11.96 -5.80
N GLN A 54 -16.41 11.57 -5.09
CA GLN A 54 -15.26 10.94 -5.73
C GLN A 54 -15.60 9.56 -6.29
N ASN A 55 -16.40 8.76 -5.58
CA ASN A 55 -16.89 7.48 -6.07
C ASN A 55 -17.77 7.66 -7.33
N GLU A 56 -18.60 8.71 -7.35
CA GLU A 56 -19.41 9.06 -8.52
C GLU A 56 -18.52 9.47 -9.71
N ILE A 57 -17.48 10.27 -9.48
CA ILE A 57 -16.47 10.62 -10.50
C ILE A 57 -15.80 9.36 -11.06
N GLU A 58 -15.41 8.41 -10.23
CA GLU A 58 -14.81 7.15 -10.65
C GLU A 58 -15.80 6.32 -11.49
N THR A 59 -17.06 6.25 -11.06
CA THR A 59 -18.14 5.56 -11.79
C THR A 59 -18.37 6.18 -13.17
N LEU A 60 -18.44 7.51 -13.24
CA LEU A 60 -18.61 8.23 -14.51
C LEU A 60 -17.41 8.06 -15.44
N ASN A 61 -16.18 8.11 -14.91
CA ASN A 61 -14.99 7.86 -15.73
C ASN A 61 -15.03 6.45 -16.34
N ASN A 62 -15.35 5.42 -15.54
CA ASN A 62 -15.48 4.06 -16.05
C ASN A 62 -16.57 3.95 -17.12
N ARG A 63 -17.69 4.64 -16.93
CA ARG A 63 -18.78 4.65 -17.92
C ARG A 63 -18.38 5.34 -19.21
N ILE A 64 -17.69 6.48 -19.12
CA ILE A 64 -17.18 7.21 -20.29
C ILE A 64 -16.19 6.32 -21.05
N GLU A 65 -15.23 5.69 -20.36
CA GLU A 65 -14.25 4.81 -20.99
C GLU A 65 -14.91 3.63 -21.71
N GLN A 66 -15.97 3.05 -21.14
CA GLN A 66 -16.73 1.98 -21.78
C GLN A 66 -17.40 2.45 -23.07
N LEU A 67 -18.04 3.64 -23.04
CA LEU A 67 -18.71 4.20 -24.20
C LEU A 67 -17.73 4.63 -25.30
N GLU A 68 -16.58 5.22 -24.94
CA GLU A 68 -15.51 5.55 -25.88
C GLU A 68 -14.99 4.28 -26.57
N TYR A 69 -14.76 3.23 -25.81
CA TYR A 69 -14.34 1.94 -26.37
C TYR A 69 -15.40 1.35 -27.30
N ALA A 70 -16.68 1.42 -26.92
CA ALA A 70 -17.78 0.94 -27.76
C ALA A 70 -17.84 1.74 -29.06
N GLN A 71 -17.68 3.06 -29.01
CA GLN A 71 -17.67 3.93 -30.18
C GLN A 71 -16.51 3.60 -31.13
N GLU A 72 -15.31 3.35 -30.61
CA GLU A 72 -14.15 2.96 -31.40
C GLU A 72 -14.27 1.53 -31.96
N SER A 73 -14.95 0.64 -31.22
CA SER A 73 -15.05 -0.80 -31.51
C SER A 73 -16.12 -1.16 -32.54
N MET A 74 -16.92 -0.23 -32.98
CA MET A 74 -17.96 -0.47 -34.02
C MET A 74 -17.42 -1.00 -35.36
N LEU A 75 -16.12 -1.26 -35.47
CA LEU A 75 -15.41 -1.56 -36.72
C LEU A 75 -14.97 -3.02 -36.90
N GLY A 76 -15.34 -4.01 -36.06
CA GLY A 76 -14.99 -5.34 -36.49
C GLY A 76 -15.05 -6.52 -35.49
N ALA A 77 -15.29 -7.71 -36.04
CA ALA A 77 -15.30 -9.01 -35.37
C ALA A 77 -13.98 -9.35 -34.63
N GLU A 78 -12.85 -8.83 -35.08
CA GLU A 78 -11.53 -9.03 -34.48
C GLU A 78 -11.43 -8.41 -33.07
N VAL A 79 -12.10 -7.30 -32.85
CA VAL A 79 -12.16 -6.61 -31.55
C VAL A 79 -12.91 -7.46 -30.51
N THR A 80 -13.97 -8.14 -30.93
CA THR A 80 -14.77 -9.01 -30.05
C THR A 80 -13.94 -10.18 -29.52
N LEU A 81 -13.18 -10.86 -30.39
CA LEU A 81 -12.32 -11.97 -30.01
C LEU A 81 -11.20 -11.55 -29.05
N LYS A 82 -10.64 -10.36 -29.27
CA LYS A 82 -9.63 -9.78 -28.40
C LYS A 82 -10.22 -9.47 -27.01
N LEU A 83 -11.42 -8.93 -26.97
CA LEU A 83 -12.12 -8.59 -25.74
C LEU A 83 -12.51 -9.85 -24.93
N ASP A 84 -13.00 -10.90 -25.58
CA ASP A 84 -13.30 -12.18 -24.93
C ASP A 84 -12.03 -12.79 -24.28
N SER A 85 -10.89 -12.66 -24.96
CA SER A 85 -9.59 -13.09 -24.40
C SER A 85 -9.17 -12.27 -23.19
N GLN A 86 -9.42 -10.96 -23.18
CA GLN A 86 -9.13 -10.08 -22.07
C GLN A 86 -10.04 -10.37 -20.87
N ILE A 87 -11.33 -10.58 -21.09
CA ILE A 87 -12.29 -10.97 -20.05
C ILE A 87 -11.86 -12.30 -19.40
N ALA A 88 -11.50 -13.29 -20.20
CA ALA A 88 -11.04 -14.57 -19.66
C ALA A 88 -9.81 -14.43 -18.76
N ARG A 89 -8.82 -13.64 -19.17
CA ARG A 89 -7.62 -13.37 -18.35
C ARG A 89 -7.96 -12.60 -17.07
N SER A 90 -8.74 -11.53 -17.17
CA SER A 90 -9.16 -10.73 -16.04
C SER A 90 -9.97 -11.54 -15.02
N LEU A 91 -10.79 -12.50 -15.49
CA LEU A 91 -11.52 -13.42 -14.63
C LEU A 91 -10.59 -14.38 -13.85
N LEU A 92 -9.55 -14.88 -14.52
CA LEU A 92 -8.54 -15.72 -13.86
C LEU A 92 -7.74 -14.93 -12.82
N ASP A 93 -7.36 -13.69 -13.13
CA ASP A 93 -6.66 -12.80 -12.21
C ASP A 93 -7.54 -12.48 -10.99
N TYR A 94 -8.79 -12.11 -11.21
CA TYR A 94 -9.77 -11.88 -10.15
C TYR A 94 -9.92 -13.10 -9.23
N ARG A 95 -10.11 -14.28 -9.82
CA ARG A 95 -10.21 -15.54 -9.08
C ARG A 95 -8.98 -15.82 -8.23
N THR A 96 -7.78 -15.56 -8.78
CA THR A 96 -6.50 -15.76 -8.09
C THR A 96 -6.39 -14.84 -6.86
N VAL A 97 -6.76 -13.57 -7.01
CA VAL A 97 -6.73 -12.57 -5.94
C VAL A 97 -7.73 -12.90 -4.83
N VAL A 98 -8.96 -13.31 -5.20
CA VAL A 98 -9.98 -13.75 -4.24
C VAL A 98 -9.54 -15.01 -3.49
N ALA A 99 -9.00 -16.01 -4.19
CA ALA A 99 -8.49 -17.23 -3.58
C ALA A 99 -7.31 -16.99 -2.61
N ALA A 100 -6.53 -15.93 -2.85
CA ALA A 100 -5.45 -15.49 -1.97
C ALA A 100 -5.94 -14.64 -0.77
N GLY A 101 -7.24 -14.36 -0.65
CA GLY A 101 -7.83 -13.57 0.44
C GLY A 101 -7.51 -12.07 0.39
N ARG A 102 -7.00 -11.55 -0.74
CA ARG A 102 -6.64 -10.13 -0.89
C ARG A 102 -7.85 -9.31 -1.34
N LEU A 103 -8.70 -8.94 -0.38
CA LEU A 103 -9.98 -8.29 -0.65
C LEU A 103 -9.83 -6.88 -1.25
N ASP A 104 -8.81 -6.13 -0.87
CA ASP A 104 -8.45 -4.82 -1.41
C ASP A 104 -8.16 -4.88 -2.92
N ALA A 105 -7.32 -5.85 -3.31
CA ALA A 105 -7.01 -6.09 -4.72
C ALA A 105 -8.19 -6.70 -5.48
N ALA A 106 -9.05 -7.49 -4.81
CA ALA A 106 -10.24 -8.09 -5.41
C ALA A 106 -11.25 -7.05 -5.87
N GLU A 107 -11.46 -5.97 -5.10
CA GLU A 107 -12.35 -4.88 -5.50
C GLU A 107 -11.89 -4.23 -6.81
N SER A 108 -10.61 -3.85 -6.89
CA SER A 108 -10.04 -3.23 -8.10
C SER A 108 -10.12 -4.17 -9.32
N ARG A 109 -9.77 -5.46 -9.15
CA ARG A 109 -9.86 -6.45 -10.24
C ARG A 109 -11.29 -6.75 -10.64
N GLY A 110 -12.23 -6.73 -9.68
CA GLY A 110 -13.65 -6.85 -9.95
C GLY A 110 -14.21 -5.69 -10.78
N GLN A 111 -13.78 -4.47 -10.51
CA GLN A 111 -14.14 -3.28 -11.30
C GLN A 111 -13.59 -3.36 -12.72
N GLU A 112 -12.31 -3.76 -12.89
CA GLU A 112 -11.68 -3.96 -14.19
C GLU A 112 -12.44 -5.02 -15.02
N LEU A 113 -12.74 -6.18 -14.43
CA LEU A 113 -13.52 -7.24 -15.08
C LEU A 113 -14.91 -6.74 -15.49
N ARG A 114 -15.61 -6.03 -14.60
CA ARG A 114 -16.93 -5.46 -14.89
C ARG A 114 -16.87 -4.47 -16.04
N SER A 115 -15.83 -3.62 -16.08
CA SER A 115 -15.60 -2.69 -17.18
C SER A 115 -15.45 -3.41 -18.53
N LEU A 116 -14.65 -4.50 -18.56
CA LEU A 116 -14.47 -5.30 -19.78
C LEU A 116 -15.75 -5.98 -20.25
N VAL A 117 -16.55 -6.53 -19.33
CA VAL A 117 -17.85 -7.16 -19.65
C VAL A 117 -18.81 -6.14 -20.23
N LEU A 118 -18.90 -4.96 -19.62
CA LEU A 118 -19.77 -3.89 -20.13
C LEU A 118 -19.30 -3.37 -21.48
N LYS A 119 -18.00 -3.24 -21.73
CA LYS A 119 -17.45 -2.91 -23.06
C LYS A 119 -17.93 -3.91 -24.11
N ARG A 120 -17.91 -5.21 -23.78
CA ARG A 120 -18.40 -6.28 -24.66
C ARG A 120 -19.88 -6.12 -25.00
N ASP A 121 -20.72 -5.90 -23.97
CA ASP A 121 -22.17 -5.76 -24.15
C ASP A 121 -22.51 -4.55 -25.06
N TYR A 122 -21.78 -3.43 -24.90
CA TYR A 122 -21.95 -2.26 -25.77
C TYR A 122 -21.53 -2.52 -27.22
N THR A 123 -20.52 -3.34 -27.44
CA THR A 123 -20.07 -3.70 -28.80
C THR A 123 -21.17 -4.47 -29.55
N TYR A 124 -22.07 -5.17 -28.86
CA TYR A 124 -23.18 -5.92 -29.45
C TYR A 124 -24.48 -5.12 -29.63
N SER A 125 -24.69 -4.10 -28.79
CA SER A 125 -25.96 -3.36 -28.77
C SER A 125 -26.06 -2.21 -29.79
N GLY A 126 -25.11 -2.11 -30.73
CA GLY A 126 -24.91 -1.01 -31.64
C GLY A 126 -26.16 -0.57 -32.40
N THR A 127 -26.72 0.59 -32.03
CA THR A 127 -27.46 1.56 -32.89
C THR A 127 -27.84 2.82 -32.12
N GLU A 128 -27.52 2.97 -30.85
CA GLU A 128 -27.82 4.21 -30.12
C GLU A 128 -26.77 5.28 -30.41
N ASP A 129 -27.18 6.53 -30.41
CA ASP A 129 -26.29 7.69 -30.54
C ASP A 129 -25.38 7.79 -29.31
N LEU A 130 -24.29 7.03 -29.31
CA LEU A 130 -23.29 7.01 -28.24
C LEU A 130 -22.61 8.39 -28.08
N SER A 131 -22.56 9.19 -29.12
CA SER A 131 -21.90 10.50 -29.09
C SER A 131 -22.60 11.48 -28.17
N GLY A 132 -23.94 11.52 -28.23
CA GLY A 132 -24.74 12.37 -27.35
C GLY A 132 -24.64 11.97 -25.89
N GLN A 133 -24.73 10.66 -25.60
CA GLN A 133 -24.58 10.13 -24.24
C GLN A 133 -23.19 10.43 -23.68
N LEU A 134 -22.15 10.25 -24.47
CA LEU A 134 -20.77 10.48 -24.09
C LEU A 134 -20.51 11.95 -23.76
N GLN A 135 -21.08 12.88 -24.56
CA GLN A 135 -20.96 14.31 -24.28
C GLN A 135 -21.66 14.70 -22.99
N GLU A 136 -22.85 14.17 -22.74
CA GLU A 136 -23.58 14.42 -21.47
C GLU A 136 -22.80 13.93 -20.25
N LEU A 137 -22.28 12.71 -20.28
CA LEU A 137 -21.47 12.18 -19.17
C LEU A 137 -20.19 12.97 -18.94
N LYS A 138 -19.53 13.43 -20.01
CA LYS A 138 -18.35 14.31 -19.91
C LYS A 138 -18.68 15.65 -19.26
N ASN A 139 -19.85 16.22 -19.57
CA ASN A 139 -20.31 17.45 -18.95
C ASN A 139 -20.60 17.25 -17.45
N GLN A 140 -21.29 16.17 -17.07
CA GLN A 140 -21.54 15.81 -15.69
C GLN A 140 -20.23 15.60 -14.91
N LEU A 141 -19.28 14.87 -15.48
CA LEU A 141 -17.96 14.66 -14.91
C LEU A 141 -17.21 15.98 -14.67
N LYS A 142 -17.28 16.92 -15.61
CA LYS A 142 -16.68 18.26 -15.48
C LYS A 142 -17.26 19.03 -14.31
N ILE A 143 -18.58 19.00 -14.14
CA ILE A 143 -19.27 19.65 -13.02
C ILE A 143 -18.82 19.03 -11.67
N LEU A 144 -18.87 17.71 -11.56
CA LEU A 144 -18.45 17.01 -10.33
C LEU A 144 -16.99 17.26 -9.98
N ARG A 145 -16.09 17.26 -10.95
CA ARG A 145 -14.68 17.57 -10.73
C ARG A 145 -14.48 19.00 -10.22
N SER A 146 -15.22 19.96 -10.74
CA SER A 146 -15.15 21.35 -10.28
C SER A 146 -15.61 21.48 -8.82
N GLN A 147 -16.64 20.73 -8.42
CA GLN A 147 -17.15 20.69 -7.06
C GLN A 147 -16.20 19.95 -6.10
N ALA A 148 -15.46 18.97 -6.60
CA ALA A 148 -14.51 18.19 -5.81
C ALA A 148 -13.15 18.89 -5.58
N ALA A 149 -12.81 19.91 -6.36
CA ALA A 149 -11.46 20.46 -6.46
C ALA A 149 -10.84 20.88 -5.10
N ASN A 150 -11.66 21.36 -4.15
CA ASN A 150 -11.19 21.87 -2.85
C ASN A 150 -11.48 20.92 -1.68
N SER A 151 -12.12 19.77 -1.94
CA SER A 151 -12.56 18.85 -0.90
C SER A 151 -11.72 17.57 -0.81
N VAL A 152 -10.68 17.49 -1.63
CA VAL A 152 -9.81 16.32 -1.73
C VAL A 152 -8.35 16.74 -1.67
N LYS A 153 -7.60 16.17 -0.72
CA LYS A 153 -6.17 16.41 -0.53
C LYS A 153 -5.41 15.11 -0.72
N THR A 154 -4.34 15.13 -1.49
CA THR A 154 -3.46 13.97 -1.66
C THR A 154 -2.23 14.13 -0.78
N ILE A 155 -2.00 13.16 0.11
CA ILE A 155 -0.77 13.05 0.88
C ILE A 155 0.25 12.33 0.00
N ARG A 156 1.41 12.98 -0.17
CA ARG A 156 2.49 12.48 -1.02
C ARG A 156 3.71 12.12 -0.21
N SER A 157 4.41 11.09 -0.67
CA SER A 157 5.66 10.67 -0.04
C SER A 157 6.78 11.70 -0.27
N PRO A 158 7.45 12.15 0.80
CA PRO A 158 8.58 13.08 0.67
C PRO A 158 9.84 12.41 0.13
N ARG A 159 9.95 11.09 0.26
CA ARG A 159 11.11 10.28 -0.14
C ARG A 159 10.68 8.95 -0.75
N SER A 160 11.61 8.28 -1.41
CA SER A 160 11.43 6.89 -1.83
C SER A 160 11.64 5.94 -0.65
N GLY A 161 10.79 4.91 -0.53
CA GLY A 161 10.88 3.91 0.53
C GLY A 161 9.81 2.82 0.38
N LEU A 162 9.72 1.94 1.36
CA LEU A 162 8.62 0.98 1.50
C LEU A 162 7.57 1.58 2.44
N PHE A 163 6.31 1.47 2.08
CA PHE A 163 5.21 1.95 2.90
C PHE A 163 4.84 0.93 3.96
N SER A 164 4.58 1.41 5.18
CA SER A 164 3.92 0.66 6.24
C SER A 164 2.80 1.51 6.86
N ALA A 165 1.63 0.91 7.03
CA ALA A 165 0.50 1.57 7.70
C ALA A 165 0.64 1.56 9.22
N VAL A 166 1.55 0.74 9.76
CA VAL A 166 1.74 0.56 11.20
C VAL A 166 2.80 1.53 11.73
N VAL A 167 2.39 2.38 12.66
CA VAL A 167 3.28 3.30 13.42
C VAL A 167 3.15 2.91 14.88
N ASP A 168 4.28 2.59 15.52
CA ASP A 168 4.33 2.07 16.90
C ASP A 168 4.95 3.05 17.91
N GLY A 169 5.41 4.22 17.44
CA GLY A 169 6.01 5.27 18.28
C GLY A 169 7.50 5.07 18.55
N TYR A 170 8.11 4.01 18.05
CA TYR A 170 9.55 3.81 18.20
C TYR A 170 10.39 4.41 17.07
N GLU A 171 9.78 4.88 16.00
CA GLU A 171 10.44 5.38 14.79
C GLU A 171 11.41 6.55 15.05
N SER A 172 11.09 7.38 16.05
CA SER A 172 11.94 8.52 16.45
C SER A 172 12.83 8.22 17.64
N VAL A 173 12.52 7.17 18.42
CA VAL A 173 13.20 6.85 19.67
C VAL A 173 14.32 5.84 19.43
N LEU A 174 14.09 4.88 18.55
CA LEU A 174 15.02 3.78 18.26
C LEU A 174 15.41 3.83 16.77
N THR A 175 16.46 4.58 16.48
CA THR A 175 16.97 4.78 15.11
C THR A 175 18.32 4.09 14.94
N PRO A 176 18.76 3.77 13.72
CA PRO A 176 20.10 3.23 13.48
C PRO A 176 21.23 4.06 14.09
N ASP A 177 21.09 5.39 14.07
CA ASP A 177 22.09 6.30 14.63
C ASP A 177 22.17 6.24 16.16
N SER A 178 21.06 5.90 16.84
CA SER A 178 21.01 5.78 18.30
C SER A 178 21.66 4.51 18.84
N LEU A 179 21.88 3.50 17.99
CA LEU A 179 22.34 2.17 18.43
C LEU A 179 23.72 2.21 19.10
N SER A 180 24.64 3.05 18.64
CA SER A 180 26.00 3.14 19.17
C SER A 180 26.06 3.65 20.60
N ALA A 181 25.05 4.43 21.03
CA ALA A 181 24.96 4.99 22.38
C ALA A 181 24.00 4.21 23.30
N LEU A 182 23.35 3.17 22.78
CA LEU A 182 22.34 2.44 23.49
C LEU A 182 22.96 1.50 24.55
N THR A 183 22.52 1.63 25.79
CA THR A 183 22.93 0.73 26.88
C THR A 183 21.81 -0.26 27.22
N PRO A 184 22.11 -1.43 27.83
CA PRO A 184 21.09 -2.38 28.28
C PRO A 184 20.03 -1.74 29.19
N SER A 185 20.45 -0.85 30.08
CA SER A 185 19.53 -0.14 30.98
C SER A 185 18.62 0.85 30.21
N ALA A 186 19.12 1.48 29.15
CA ALA A 186 18.34 2.37 28.31
C ALA A 186 17.32 1.56 27.48
N LEU A 187 17.74 0.43 26.92
CA LEU A 187 16.86 -0.45 26.13
C LEU A 187 15.70 -0.99 27.00
N ASN A 188 15.98 -1.42 28.23
CA ASN A 188 14.94 -1.92 29.14
C ASN A 188 13.96 -0.85 29.64
N LYS A 189 14.31 0.42 29.52
CA LYS A 189 13.45 1.56 29.88
C LYS A 189 12.83 2.23 28.66
N LEU A 190 13.05 1.68 27.47
CA LEU A 190 12.54 2.24 26.24
C LEU A 190 11.01 2.22 26.25
N SER A 191 10.42 3.33 25.95
CA SER A 191 8.97 3.50 25.78
C SER A 191 8.68 4.22 24.48
N PRO A 192 7.56 3.91 23.81
CA PRO A 192 7.19 4.60 22.59
C PRO A 192 6.94 6.07 22.83
N ALA A 193 7.27 6.89 21.86
CA ALA A 193 6.87 8.28 21.82
C ALA A 193 5.37 8.42 21.53
N GLU A 194 4.83 9.60 21.79
CA GLU A 194 3.46 9.91 21.38
C GLU A 194 3.34 9.83 19.85
N ILE A 195 2.35 9.07 19.38
CA ILE A 195 2.14 8.86 17.94
C ILE A 195 1.28 10.03 17.43
N PRO A 196 1.83 10.93 16.58
CA PRO A 196 1.04 11.99 15.99
C PRO A 196 0.01 11.41 14.98
N ALA A 197 -0.98 12.23 14.62
CA ALA A 197 -1.85 11.90 13.50
C ALA A 197 -1.00 11.62 12.24
N ASN A 198 -1.15 10.44 11.67
CA ASN A 198 -0.29 9.97 10.59
C ASN A 198 -1.05 9.18 9.54
N THR A 199 -0.41 8.95 8.41
CA THR A 199 -0.87 8.10 7.31
C THR A 199 -0.08 6.79 7.21
N GLY A 200 0.75 6.50 8.20
CA GLY A 200 1.71 5.42 8.20
C GLY A 200 3.15 5.93 8.23
N LYS A 201 4.08 5.09 7.85
CA LYS A 201 5.52 5.40 7.82
C LYS A 201 6.19 4.92 6.53
N LEU A 202 7.34 5.47 6.23
CA LEU A 202 8.27 5.00 5.21
C LEU A 202 9.42 4.28 5.87
N ILE A 203 9.74 3.11 5.37
CA ILE A 203 10.97 2.38 5.69
C ILE A 203 11.98 2.77 4.63
N LEU A 204 13.09 3.38 5.06
CA LEU A 204 14.11 3.95 4.19
C LEU A 204 15.34 3.04 4.15
N GLY A 205 15.79 2.73 2.93
CA GLY A 205 16.93 1.83 2.73
C GLY A 205 16.61 0.36 2.96
N ASP A 206 17.63 -0.46 2.79
CA ASP A 206 17.53 -1.93 2.85
C ASP A 206 18.20 -2.50 4.11
N ASN A 207 18.84 -1.66 4.91
CA ASN A 207 19.52 -2.07 6.14
C ASN A 207 18.54 -2.08 7.31
N TRP A 208 18.61 -3.15 8.08
CA TRP A 208 17.91 -3.29 9.34
C TRP A 208 18.84 -3.89 10.39
N TYR A 209 18.55 -3.62 11.63
CA TYR A 209 19.33 -4.09 12.78
C TYR A 209 18.38 -4.78 13.75
N TYR A 210 18.91 -5.76 14.45
CA TYR A 210 18.21 -6.34 15.59
C TYR A 210 18.99 -5.97 16.87
N VAL A 211 18.29 -5.42 17.85
CA VAL A 211 18.89 -5.04 19.13
C VAL A 211 18.14 -5.71 20.26
N GLY A 212 18.87 -6.36 21.12
CA GLY A 212 18.33 -7.06 22.29
C GLY A 212 19.35 -7.09 23.44
N VAL A 213 18.87 -7.42 24.63
CA VAL A 213 19.72 -7.59 25.82
C VAL A 213 19.90 -9.07 26.05
N VAL A 214 21.15 -9.47 26.26
CA VAL A 214 21.54 -10.83 26.65
C VAL A 214 22.30 -10.81 27.97
N SER A 215 22.32 -11.91 28.69
CA SER A 215 23.18 -12.08 29.88
C SER A 215 24.66 -12.08 29.47
N ALA A 216 25.54 -11.81 30.44
CA ALA A 216 26.99 -11.86 30.23
C ALA A 216 27.48 -13.24 29.76
N GLN A 217 26.83 -14.31 30.19
CA GLN A 217 27.17 -15.68 29.82
C GLN A 217 26.75 -15.96 28.36
N GLU A 218 25.58 -15.54 27.96
CA GLU A 218 25.09 -15.64 26.58
C GLU A 218 25.93 -14.78 25.61
N ALA A 219 26.32 -13.58 26.05
CA ALA A 219 27.22 -12.72 25.28
C ALA A 219 28.57 -13.39 25.03
N GLN A 220 29.15 -14.05 26.06
CA GLN A 220 30.37 -14.81 25.91
C GLN A 220 30.23 -15.98 24.93
N THR A 221 29.10 -16.70 24.97
CA THR A 221 28.81 -17.77 24.01
C THR A 221 28.73 -17.27 22.57
N LEU A 222 28.01 -16.19 22.34
CA LEU A 222 27.91 -15.56 21.04
C LEU A 222 29.25 -15.04 20.50
N GLN A 223 30.06 -14.41 21.38
CA GLN A 223 31.37 -13.88 21.04
C GLN A 223 32.37 -14.97 20.72
N THR A 224 32.36 -16.08 21.50
CA THR A 224 33.20 -17.25 21.23
C THR A 224 32.85 -17.91 19.92
N ARG A 225 31.56 -17.95 19.56
CA ARG A 225 31.08 -18.48 18.28
C ARG A 225 31.51 -17.58 17.13
N GLN A 226 31.33 -16.28 17.24
CA GLN A 226 31.77 -15.31 16.23
C GLN A 226 33.28 -15.40 16.00
N ASN A 227 34.09 -15.57 17.04
CA ASN A 227 35.54 -15.71 16.94
C ASN A 227 35.97 -17.05 16.29
N ARG A 228 35.17 -18.12 16.44
CA ARG A 228 35.42 -19.43 15.80
C ARG A 228 35.10 -19.41 14.30
N LEU A 229 34.11 -18.61 13.90
CA LEU A 229 33.63 -18.54 12.53
C LEU A 229 34.57 -17.73 11.61
N GLY A 230 35.51 -16.95 12.17
CA GLY A 230 36.45 -16.14 11.41
C GLY A 230 35.86 -14.86 10.80
N THR A 231 36.70 -14.07 10.17
CA THR A 231 36.27 -12.85 9.49
C THR A 231 35.46 -13.19 8.21
N GLY A 232 34.14 -13.05 8.28
CA GLY A 232 33.26 -13.21 7.11
C GLY A 232 32.06 -14.12 7.33
N GLU A 233 31.96 -14.83 8.44
CA GLU A 233 30.79 -15.63 8.75
C GLU A 233 29.75 -14.84 9.58
N SER A 234 28.48 -15.03 9.24
CA SER A 234 27.34 -14.36 9.88
C SER A 234 26.65 -15.25 10.90
N LEU A 235 26.12 -14.67 11.97
CA LEU A 235 25.19 -15.34 12.87
C LEU A 235 23.82 -15.41 12.19
N SER A 236 23.18 -16.60 12.26
CA SER A 236 21.80 -16.75 11.77
C SER A 236 20.82 -16.33 12.84
N LEU A 237 19.95 -15.38 12.51
CA LEU A 237 18.83 -14.97 13.32
C LEU A 237 17.56 -15.68 12.82
N ARG A 238 16.84 -16.35 13.74
CA ARG A 238 15.55 -16.97 13.45
C ARG A 238 14.48 -16.33 14.31
N PHE A 239 13.46 -15.80 13.67
CA PHE A 239 12.25 -15.35 14.38
C PHE A 239 11.38 -16.56 14.66
N THR A 240 10.99 -16.79 15.93
CA THR A 240 10.07 -17.86 16.30
C THR A 240 8.65 -17.47 15.89
N LYS A 241 7.90 -18.44 15.36
CA LYS A 241 6.53 -18.26 14.85
C LYS A 241 5.48 -17.88 15.91
N ASN A 242 5.83 -17.87 17.17
CA ASN A 242 4.94 -17.54 18.28
C ASN A 242 5.07 -16.09 18.76
N VAL A 243 5.51 -15.22 17.91
CA VAL A 243 5.28 -13.79 18.14
C VAL A 243 3.78 -13.58 17.91
N ASP A 244 3.07 -13.32 19.01
CA ASP A 244 1.70 -12.90 18.99
C ASP A 244 1.53 -11.81 17.93
N ARG A 245 0.41 -11.90 17.21
CA ARG A 245 0.10 -11.08 16.03
C ARG A 245 -0.22 -9.63 16.36
N ASP A 246 0.56 -9.01 17.20
CA ASP A 246 0.51 -7.57 17.46
C ASP A 246 1.67 -6.89 16.72
N LEU A 247 1.68 -7.13 15.41
CA LEU A 247 2.44 -6.36 14.41
C LEU A 247 1.48 -5.77 13.40
#